data_8d28d3c7960e03b59df63df39a49b043
#
_entry.id   8d28d3c7960e03b59df63df39a49b043
#
_cell.length_a   1.000
_cell.length_b   1.000
_cell.length_c   1.000
_cell.angle_alpha   90.00
_cell.angle_beta   90.00
_cell.angle_gamma   90.00
#
_symmetry.space_group_name_H-M   'P 1'
#
loop_
_entity.id
_entity.type
_entity.pdbx_description
1 polymer ?
#
loop_
_entity_poly.entity_id
_entity_poly.type
_entity_poly.pdbx_seq_one_letter_code
_entity_poly.pdbx_strand_id
1 'polypeptide(L)'
;MTKSLIINPPFLEPHRPPIACAILAEILRLEKHEITTYDLNIALYHKLGIDNFHDLQIKVTTAGDTTFKDILIKLLQTELKNTDVNKFDWIIISCFSFWNITTTREICKWLKQHTSAKIIVGGPGIEVNNIGQEFYQQGLVDFYIYGEGEYALANLVQGNILYPGINGIPPRQIESIENLPLPNYGYFDLKKYNWLLDAPDVFIYGSRGCVRKCTFCDVEHYWPKFRWRSGQSIANEMISNYEHYGVKNFFFCDSLVNGNQKEFKIMCEILAKYHEDLFRWGSYAIVRPKSEHSAGMFDLIKAAGGRHWSIGIETGVDRIRFEMQKKFTNNDIDWHLEQSQRVGLRNLFLNIPTWPSETLEEHNEYVNMFSRWRPYAVDGTIFGINISTTLSILNNTRLHAQQGSIFNFDDLHDSSSIELQSLTWYSESNPLLTHQEKFRRTLALYKAAIENNWPLTNRLQQLHQLKATLTAWTNNTILPKSIIPIKAI
;
A
#
# COMPACT_ATOMS: atom_id res chain seq x y z
N MET A 1 20.14 8.75 29.61
CA MET A 1 19.89 8.01 28.34
C MET A 1 18.68 8.65 27.71
N THR A 2 18.76 9.04 26.47
CA THR A 2 17.67 9.70 25.74
C THR A 2 16.51 8.70 25.53
N LYS A 3 15.29 9.13 25.80
CA LYS A 3 14.09 8.28 25.69
C LYS A 3 13.24 8.68 24.49
N SER A 4 12.87 7.70 23.70
CA SER A 4 12.10 7.90 22.48
C SER A 4 10.83 7.05 22.46
N LEU A 5 9.73 7.67 22.05
CA LEU A 5 8.46 7.00 21.78
C LEU A 5 8.21 6.99 20.27
N ILE A 6 7.92 5.83 19.72
CA ILE A 6 7.51 5.68 18.32
C ILE A 6 6.03 5.34 18.27
N ILE A 7 5.24 6.13 17.56
CA ILE A 7 3.79 5.97 17.41
C ILE A 7 3.44 5.58 15.97
N ASN A 8 2.69 4.48 15.83
CA ASN A 8 2.01 4.12 14.59
C ASN A 8 0.56 4.60 14.66
N PRO A 9 0.16 5.62 13.88
CA PRO A 9 -1.22 6.12 13.90
C PRO A 9 -2.18 5.19 13.16
N PRO A 10 -3.49 5.16 13.50
CA PRO A 10 -4.52 4.55 12.66
C PRO A 10 -4.66 5.36 11.34
N PHE A 11 -5.09 4.85 10.22
CA PHE A 11 -5.63 3.53 9.93
C PHE A 11 -4.69 2.83 8.96
N LEU A 12 -4.23 1.66 9.32
CA LEU A 12 -3.45 0.76 8.46
C LEU A 12 -4.01 -0.66 8.58
N GLU A 13 -3.58 -1.54 7.69
CA GLU A 13 -3.90 -2.96 7.79
C GLU A 13 -3.41 -3.50 9.14
N PRO A 14 -4.30 -4.05 9.99
CA PRO A 14 -3.97 -4.40 11.36
C PRO A 14 -3.39 -5.82 11.52
N HIS A 15 -2.95 -6.44 10.43
CA HIS A 15 -2.52 -7.85 10.43
C HIS A 15 -1.05 -8.04 10.77
N ARG A 16 -0.24 -7.00 10.66
CA ARG A 16 1.22 -7.05 10.81
C ARG A 16 1.73 -5.82 11.55
N PRO A 17 2.80 -5.97 12.35
CA PRO A 17 3.44 -4.81 12.95
C PRO A 17 4.01 -3.87 11.88
N PRO A 18 3.99 -2.54 12.12
CA PRO A 18 4.44 -1.55 11.14
C PRO A 18 5.95 -1.62 10.93
N ILE A 19 6.38 -2.06 9.74
CA ILE A 19 7.80 -2.24 9.40
C ILE A 19 8.60 -0.94 9.54
N ALA A 20 8.02 0.21 9.15
CA ALA A 20 8.68 1.50 9.30
C ALA A 20 9.03 1.79 10.76
N CYS A 21 8.08 1.57 11.69
CA CYS A 21 8.34 1.75 13.12
C CYS A 21 9.38 0.76 13.64
N ALA A 22 9.41 -0.47 13.14
CA ALA A 22 10.40 -1.47 13.51
C ALA A 22 11.82 -1.10 13.05
N ILE A 23 11.97 -0.50 11.86
CA ILE A 23 13.24 0.03 11.34
C ILE A 23 13.67 1.26 12.16
N LEU A 24 12.76 2.21 12.39
CA LEU A 24 13.06 3.43 13.16
C LEU A 24 13.46 3.10 14.61
N ALA A 25 12.85 2.08 15.21
CA ALA A 25 13.24 1.59 16.53
C ALA A 25 14.68 1.08 16.53
N GLU A 26 15.07 0.31 15.52
CA GLU A 26 16.44 -0.20 15.43
C GLU A 26 17.46 0.91 15.20
N ILE A 27 17.13 1.93 14.39
CA ILE A 27 17.96 3.12 14.18
C ILE A 27 18.20 3.84 15.51
N LEU A 28 17.14 4.13 16.26
CA LEU A 28 17.26 4.82 17.55
C LEU A 28 18.01 3.96 18.59
N ARG A 29 17.89 2.62 18.54
CA ARG A 29 18.69 1.72 19.37
C ARG A 29 20.17 1.86 19.08
N LEU A 30 20.55 1.94 17.80
CA LEU A 30 21.93 2.16 17.40
C LEU A 30 22.46 3.53 17.86
N GLU A 31 21.58 4.53 17.93
CA GLU A 31 21.85 5.86 18.51
C GLU A 31 21.79 5.87 20.06
N LYS A 32 21.68 4.71 20.71
CA LYS A 32 21.67 4.51 22.16
C LYS A 32 20.50 5.16 22.89
N HIS A 33 19.34 5.22 22.26
CA HIS A 33 18.09 5.62 22.89
C HIS A 33 17.44 4.44 23.62
N GLU A 34 16.73 4.73 24.73
CA GLU A 34 15.74 3.84 25.31
C GLU A 34 14.42 4.01 24.54
N ILE A 35 13.88 2.91 23.98
CA ILE A 35 12.79 2.96 23.01
C ILE A 35 11.54 2.34 23.57
N THR A 36 10.43 3.04 23.39
CA THR A 36 9.08 2.52 23.53
C THR A 36 8.36 2.64 22.19
N THR A 37 7.68 1.59 21.78
CA THR A 37 6.78 1.65 20.61
C THR A 37 5.33 1.61 21.04
N TYR A 38 4.49 2.32 20.32
CA TYR A 38 3.07 2.33 20.58
C TYR A 38 2.28 2.23 19.28
N ASP A 39 1.72 1.04 19.02
CA ASP A 39 0.89 0.83 17.85
C ASP A 39 -0.57 1.15 18.19
N LEU A 40 -0.96 2.42 17.95
CA LEU A 40 -2.34 2.88 18.14
C LEU A 40 -3.31 2.24 17.13
N ASN A 41 -2.81 1.83 15.97
CA ASN A 41 -3.61 1.17 14.95
C ASN A 41 -4.15 -0.18 15.46
N ILE A 42 -3.29 -1.03 16.01
CA ILE A 42 -3.69 -2.32 16.54
C ILE A 42 -4.52 -2.18 17.84
N ALA A 43 -4.20 -1.20 18.69
CA ALA A 43 -4.98 -0.91 19.89
C ALA A 43 -6.41 -0.51 19.54
N LEU A 44 -6.58 0.37 18.54
CA LEU A 44 -7.89 0.79 18.04
C LEU A 44 -8.65 -0.37 17.39
N TYR A 45 -7.96 -1.17 16.60
CA TYR A 45 -8.54 -2.35 15.96
C TYR A 45 -9.15 -3.32 16.98
N HIS A 46 -8.41 -3.70 18.03
CA HIS A 46 -8.92 -4.58 19.09
C HIS A 46 -10.10 -3.99 19.87
N LYS A 47 -10.13 -2.67 20.02
CA LYS A 47 -11.21 -1.98 20.72
C LYS A 47 -12.50 -1.92 19.92
N LEU A 48 -12.43 -1.76 18.61
CA LEU A 48 -13.58 -1.56 17.73
C LEU A 48 -14.08 -2.86 17.09
N GLY A 49 -13.21 -3.84 16.88
CA GLY A 49 -13.46 -4.97 15.99
C GLY A 49 -13.37 -4.59 14.50
N ILE A 50 -13.29 -5.60 13.63
CA ILE A 50 -12.95 -5.42 12.21
C ILE A 50 -13.94 -4.52 11.46
N ASP A 51 -15.23 -4.75 11.62
CA ASP A 51 -16.27 -4.04 10.85
C ASP A 51 -16.32 -2.55 11.25
N ASN A 52 -16.31 -2.26 12.56
CA ASN A 52 -16.31 -0.89 13.04
C ASN A 52 -15.01 -0.15 12.75
N PHE A 53 -13.88 -0.86 12.73
CA PHE A 53 -12.60 -0.26 12.38
C PHE A 53 -12.59 0.20 10.91
N HIS A 54 -13.04 -0.66 10.00
CA HIS A 54 -13.12 -0.30 8.57
C HIS A 54 -14.19 0.76 8.28
N ASP A 55 -15.36 0.67 8.93
CA ASP A 55 -16.40 1.69 8.80
C ASP A 55 -15.90 3.07 9.27
N LEU A 56 -15.19 3.09 10.39
CA LEU A 56 -14.59 4.30 10.92
C LEU A 56 -13.49 4.85 10.00
N GLN A 57 -12.63 4.01 9.44
CA GLN A 57 -11.63 4.38 8.45
C GLN A 57 -12.28 5.12 7.27
N ILE A 58 -13.35 4.55 6.70
CA ILE A 58 -14.06 5.16 5.57
C ILE A 58 -14.65 6.53 5.95
N LYS A 59 -15.32 6.61 7.10
CA LYS A 59 -15.95 7.87 7.57
C LYS A 59 -14.95 8.98 7.81
N VAL A 60 -13.74 8.64 8.27
CA VAL A 60 -12.66 9.61 8.50
C VAL A 60 -12.17 10.24 7.21
N THR A 61 -12.05 9.42 6.19
CA THR A 61 -11.42 9.85 4.93
C THR A 61 -12.42 10.46 3.95
N THR A 62 -13.70 10.06 4.00
CA THR A 62 -14.69 10.45 2.98
C THR A 62 -15.66 11.53 3.44
N ALA A 63 -15.95 11.66 4.74
CA ALA A 63 -17.10 12.46 5.18
C ALA A 63 -16.75 13.75 5.93
N GLY A 64 -15.51 13.98 6.31
CA GLY A 64 -15.17 15.11 7.20
C GLY A 64 -15.93 15.07 8.55
N ASP A 65 -16.44 13.91 8.95
CA ASP A 65 -17.36 13.73 10.07
C ASP A 65 -16.68 14.08 11.39
N THR A 66 -17.22 15.11 12.06
CA THR A 66 -16.73 15.62 13.33
C THR A 66 -16.95 14.61 14.49
N THR A 67 -17.93 13.73 14.40
CA THR A 67 -18.23 12.69 15.41
C THR A 67 -17.04 11.75 15.58
N PHE A 68 -16.30 11.53 14.50
CA PHE A 68 -15.07 10.72 14.53
C PHE A 68 -13.96 11.35 15.37
N LYS A 69 -13.78 12.67 15.30
CA LYS A 69 -12.77 13.36 16.12
C LYS A 69 -12.96 13.08 17.61
N ASP A 70 -14.18 13.08 18.08
CA ASP A 70 -14.49 12.81 19.48
C ASP A 70 -14.17 11.37 19.88
N ILE A 71 -14.44 10.40 18.99
CA ILE A 71 -14.09 9.00 19.21
C ILE A 71 -12.57 8.83 19.24
N LEU A 72 -11.87 9.41 18.26
CA LEU A 72 -10.41 9.35 18.19
C LEU A 72 -9.77 10.01 19.42
N ILE A 73 -10.21 11.22 19.79
CA ILE A 73 -9.69 11.94 20.95
C ILE A 73 -9.89 11.13 22.24
N LYS A 74 -11.07 10.54 22.45
CA LYS A 74 -11.33 9.66 23.61
C LYS A 74 -10.43 8.44 23.62
N LEU A 75 -10.20 7.83 22.47
CA LEU A 75 -9.27 6.71 22.30
C LEU A 75 -7.84 7.10 22.65
N LEU A 76 -7.35 8.17 22.04
CA LEU A 76 -6.02 8.71 22.32
C LEU A 76 -5.85 9.04 23.80
N GLN A 77 -6.84 9.72 24.41
CA GLN A 77 -6.82 10.03 25.83
C GLN A 77 -6.81 8.77 26.71
N THR A 78 -7.51 7.73 26.32
CA THR A 78 -7.56 6.48 27.10
C THR A 78 -6.24 5.72 26.99
N GLU A 79 -5.69 5.63 25.77
CA GLU A 79 -4.51 4.82 25.50
C GLU A 79 -3.21 5.56 25.90
N LEU A 80 -3.10 6.85 25.60
CA LEU A 80 -1.91 7.64 25.94
C LEU A 80 -1.86 8.07 27.42
N LYS A 81 -3.01 8.15 28.12
CA LYS A 81 -3.03 8.38 29.58
C LYS A 81 -2.30 7.30 30.37
N ASN A 82 -2.29 6.07 29.88
CA ASN A 82 -1.54 4.97 30.46
C ASN A 82 -0.03 5.06 30.20
N THR A 83 0.38 5.96 29.28
CA THR A 83 1.78 6.20 28.94
C THR A 83 2.15 7.59 29.42
N ASP A 84 3.06 7.68 30.40
CA ASP A 84 3.60 8.98 30.80
C ASP A 84 4.43 9.56 29.65
N VAL A 85 3.78 10.39 28.82
CA VAL A 85 4.42 10.99 27.62
C VAL A 85 5.51 12.00 27.99
N ASN A 86 5.52 12.50 29.24
CA ASN A 86 6.52 13.46 29.71
C ASN A 86 7.89 12.84 30.00
N LYS A 87 7.98 11.50 30.07
CA LYS A 87 9.26 10.82 30.28
C LYS A 87 10.11 10.73 29.01
N PHE A 88 9.56 11.09 27.83
CA PHE A 88 10.26 10.99 26.55
C PHE A 88 10.87 12.34 26.16
N ASP A 89 12.05 12.28 25.55
CA ASP A 89 12.73 13.42 24.94
C ASP A 89 12.25 13.61 23.49
N TRP A 90 11.95 12.50 22.79
CA TRP A 90 11.52 12.46 21.40
C TRP A 90 10.28 11.61 21.21
N ILE A 91 9.36 12.10 20.40
CA ILE A 91 8.17 11.35 19.94
C ILE A 91 8.16 11.34 18.42
N ILE A 92 8.24 10.15 17.83
CA ILE A 92 8.31 9.92 16.39
C ILE A 92 7.00 9.32 15.91
N ILE A 93 6.36 9.92 14.91
CA ILE A 93 5.08 9.46 14.35
C ILE A 93 5.29 9.07 12.89
N SER A 94 4.97 7.81 12.55
CA SER A 94 5.10 7.28 11.19
C SER A 94 3.77 7.40 10.44
N CYS A 95 3.58 8.49 9.69
CA CYS A 95 2.41 8.72 8.84
C CYS A 95 2.61 8.08 7.47
N PHE A 96 2.24 6.81 7.32
CA PHE A 96 2.55 6.01 6.13
C PHE A 96 1.70 6.40 4.90
N SER A 97 0.43 6.76 5.09
CA SER A 97 -0.48 7.01 3.97
C SER A 97 -1.41 8.19 4.23
N PHE A 98 -2.13 8.63 3.20
CA PHE A 98 -3.16 9.67 3.35
C PHE A 98 -4.26 9.27 4.36
N TRP A 99 -4.53 7.98 4.55
CA TRP A 99 -5.46 7.46 5.57
C TRP A 99 -5.08 7.85 7.00
N ASN A 100 -3.79 8.09 7.25
CA ASN A 100 -3.26 8.43 8.57
C ASN A 100 -3.19 9.94 8.84
N ILE A 101 -3.38 10.82 7.84
CA ILE A 101 -3.13 12.26 7.98
C ILE A 101 -4.01 12.86 9.08
N THR A 102 -5.32 12.61 9.03
CA THR A 102 -6.27 13.15 10.02
C THR A 102 -5.97 12.67 11.42
N THR A 103 -5.70 11.37 11.59
CA THR A 103 -5.36 10.79 12.89
C THR A 103 -4.02 11.30 13.40
N THR A 104 -3.02 11.42 12.53
CA THR A 104 -1.71 12.00 12.87
C THR A 104 -1.85 13.43 13.35
N ARG A 105 -2.65 14.26 12.68
CA ARG A 105 -2.93 15.65 13.08
C ARG A 105 -3.51 15.73 14.49
N GLU A 106 -4.50 14.92 14.80
CA GLU A 106 -5.15 14.91 16.12
C GLU A 106 -4.20 14.38 17.22
N ILE A 107 -3.36 13.37 16.91
CA ILE A 107 -2.29 12.92 17.81
C ILE A 107 -1.31 14.05 18.11
N CYS A 108 -0.82 14.76 17.09
CA CYS A 108 0.11 15.87 17.28
C CYS A 108 -0.48 16.99 18.14
N LYS A 109 -1.76 17.38 17.90
CA LYS A 109 -2.48 18.37 18.72
C LYS A 109 -2.54 17.96 20.20
N TRP A 110 -2.89 16.70 20.45
CA TRP A 110 -2.96 16.19 21.81
C TRP A 110 -1.58 16.19 22.48
N LEU A 111 -0.55 15.69 21.80
CA LEU A 111 0.82 15.66 22.33
C LEU A 111 1.34 17.06 22.69
N LYS A 112 1.12 18.05 21.84
CA LYS A 112 1.55 19.44 22.10
C LYS A 112 0.92 20.04 23.37
N GLN A 113 -0.23 19.53 23.81
CA GLN A 113 -0.90 19.94 25.04
C GLN A 113 -0.43 19.18 26.28
N HIS A 114 0.21 18.01 26.12
CA HIS A 114 0.48 17.08 27.22
C HIS A 114 1.95 16.76 27.44
N THR A 115 2.86 17.20 26.57
CA THR A 115 4.31 16.96 26.72
C THR A 115 5.15 18.06 26.13
N SER A 116 6.37 18.22 26.69
CA SER A 116 7.44 19.07 26.12
C SER A 116 8.41 18.32 25.22
N ALA A 117 8.19 17.02 24.98
CA ALA A 117 9.01 16.22 24.08
C ALA A 117 9.04 16.81 22.67
N LYS A 118 10.15 16.64 21.95
CA LYS A 118 10.25 17.00 20.54
C LYS A 118 9.45 16.04 19.68
N ILE A 119 8.53 16.55 18.87
CA ILE A 119 7.66 15.76 18.01
C ILE A 119 8.21 15.78 16.60
N ILE A 120 8.44 14.57 16.04
CA ILE A 120 8.89 14.34 14.65
C ILE A 120 7.76 13.60 13.93
N VAL A 121 7.44 14.03 12.71
CA VAL A 121 6.55 13.28 11.81
C VAL A 121 7.28 12.95 10.52
N GLY A 122 7.07 11.74 9.99
CA GLY A 122 7.67 11.26 8.74
C GLY A 122 6.79 10.25 8.02
N GLY A 123 7.20 9.87 6.82
CA GLY A 123 6.53 8.88 5.98
C GLY A 123 5.77 9.51 4.80
N PRO A 124 5.42 8.70 3.77
CA PRO A 124 4.82 9.20 2.52
C PRO A 124 3.52 9.98 2.71
N GLY A 125 2.74 9.67 3.75
CA GLY A 125 1.48 10.37 4.01
C GLY A 125 1.64 11.87 4.26
N ILE A 126 2.76 12.32 4.84
CA ILE A 126 2.98 13.75 5.09
C ILE A 126 3.56 14.51 3.90
N GLU A 127 4.03 13.79 2.86
CA GLU A 127 4.52 14.42 1.63
C GLU A 127 3.36 14.84 0.72
N VAL A 128 2.22 14.19 0.85
CA VAL A 128 0.99 14.56 0.12
C VAL A 128 0.64 16.01 0.44
N ASN A 129 0.54 16.84 -0.59
CA ASN A 129 0.19 18.27 -0.48
C ASN A 129 1.01 19.05 0.56
N ASN A 130 2.26 18.64 0.83
CA ASN A 130 3.15 19.26 1.81
C ASN A 130 2.59 19.31 3.26
N ILE A 131 1.81 18.30 3.66
CA ILE A 131 1.19 18.20 4.99
C ILE A 131 2.21 18.31 6.13
N GLY A 132 3.42 17.75 5.95
CA GLY A 132 4.49 17.87 6.96
C GLY A 132 4.91 19.32 7.22
N GLN A 133 5.04 20.11 6.17
CA GLN A 133 5.33 21.54 6.27
C GLN A 133 4.17 22.31 6.93
N GLU A 134 2.92 21.96 6.58
CA GLU A 134 1.74 22.55 7.21
C GLU A 134 1.72 22.27 8.72
N PHE A 135 1.98 21.02 9.14
CA PHE A 135 2.04 20.67 10.56
C PHE A 135 3.12 21.46 11.31
N TYR A 136 4.28 21.65 10.70
CA TYR A 136 5.37 22.44 11.26
C TYR A 136 4.98 23.92 11.40
N GLN A 137 4.40 24.53 10.36
CA GLN A 137 3.96 25.93 10.37
C GLN A 137 2.86 26.21 11.40
N GLN A 138 1.99 25.21 11.63
CA GLN A 138 0.94 25.28 12.66
C GLN A 138 1.48 25.00 14.08
N GLY A 139 2.77 24.72 14.25
CA GLY A 139 3.37 24.39 15.54
C GLY A 139 2.93 23.04 16.11
N LEU A 140 2.37 22.14 15.28
CA LEU A 140 1.93 20.80 15.68
C LEU A 140 3.09 19.82 15.86
N VAL A 141 4.20 20.06 15.15
CA VAL A 141 5.43 19.26 15.22
C VAL A 141 6.66 20.15 15.31
N ASP A 142 7.74 19.65 15.88
CA ASP A 142 9.03 20.33 15.92
C ASP A 142 9.85 20.08 14.67
N PHE A 143 9.66 18.89 14.08
CA PHE A 143 10.35 18.47 12.85
C PHE A 143 9.45 17.61 11.98
N TYR A 144 9.67 17.70 10.68
CA TYR A 144 9.15 16.74 9.71
C TYR A 144 10.28 16.22 8.82
N ILE A 145 10.13 14.97 8.36
CA ILE A 145 11.12 14.31 7.51
C ILE A 145 10.43 13.84 6.24
N TYR A 146 10.87 14.33 5.08
CA TYR A 146 10.48 13.88 3.75
C TYR A 146 11.51 12.89 3.20
N GLY A 147 11.06 11.98 2.33
CA GLY A 147 11.87 10.93 1.74
C GLY A 147 12.22 9.79 2.70
N GLU A 148 13.39 9.19 2.52
CA GLU A 148 13.85 8.06 3.31
C GLU A 148 14.34 8.54 4.68
N GLY A 149 13.63 8.13 5.72
CA GLY A 149 13.80 8.67 7.07
C GLY A 149 14.98 8.12 7.86
N GLU A 150 15.60 7.03 7.43
CA GLU A 150 16.57 6.28 8.24
C GLU A 150 17.77 7.14 8.68
N TYR A 151 18.51 7.70 7.73
CA TYR A 151 19.65 8.55 8.05
C TYR A 151 19.23 9.94 8.51
N ALA A 152 18.09 10.45 8.03
CA ALA A 152 17.57 11.75 8.47
C ALA A 152 17.22 11.71 9.96
N LEU A 153 16.55 10.66 10.43
CA LEU A 153 16.23 10.49 11.86
C LEU A 153 17.51 10.36 12.70
N ALA A 154 18.45 9.48 12.29
CA ALA A 154 19.71 9.31 13.00
C ALA A 154 20.48 10.63 13.17
N ASN A 155 20.62 11.41 12.10
CA ASN A 155 21.25 12.73 12.12
C ASN A 155 20.51 13.73 13.00
N LEU A 156 19.16 13.76 12.91
CA LEU A 156 18.35 14.70 13.67
C LEU A 156 18.50 14.49 15.17
N VAL A 157 18.44 13.25 15.65
CA VAL A 157 18.58 12.98 17.10
C VAL A 157 19.98 13.19 17.64
N GLN A 158 20.99 13.21 16.76
CA GLN A 158 22.37 13.64 17.06
C GLN A 158 22.55 15.17 17.03
N GLY A 159 21.50 15.94 16.68
CA GLY A 159 21.51 17.41 16.62
C GLY A 159 21.85 17.99 15.25
N ASN A 160 22.05 17.18 14.21
CA ASN A 160 22.28 17.65 12.84
C ASN A 160 20.94 17.97 12.15
N ILE A 161 20.39 19.13 12.40
CA ILE A 161 19.11 19.59 11.82
C ILE A 161 19.21 20.02 10.35
N LEU A 162 20.43 20.13 9.82
CA LEU A 162 20.67 20.52 8.42
C LEU A 162 20.83 19.32 7.48
N TYR A 163 20.49 18.11 7.94
CA TYR A 163 20.56 16.91 7.12
C TYR A 163 19.42 16.91 6.06
N PRO A 164 19.68 16.40 4.83
CA PRO A 164 18.67 16.25 3.77
C PRO A 164 17.40 15.54 4.23
N GLY A 165 16.25 16.06 3.83
CA GLY A 165 14.92 15.56 4.19
C GLY A 165 14.29 16.24 5.41
N ILE A 166 15.07 16.93 6.26
CA ILE A 166 14.57 17.59 7.47
C ILE A 166 14.04 18.98 7.15
N ASN A 167 12.82 19.30 7.59
CA ASN A 167 12.22 20.64 7.59
C ASN A 167 12.36 21.40 6.25
N GLY A 168 12.09 20.73 5.13
CA GLY A 168 12.09 21.35 3.81
C GLY A 168 13.45 21.31 3.08
N ILE A 169 14.51 20.83 3.70
CA ILE A 169 15.75 20.53 2.98
C ILE A 169 15.45 19.39 2.00
N PRO A 170 15.76 19.52 0.70
CA PRO A 170 15.46 18.48 -0.27
C PRO A 170 15.97 17.12 0.16
N PRO A 171 15.14 16.05 0.10
CA PRO A 171 15.56 14.72 0.51
C PRO A 171 16.59 14.14 -0.46
N ARG A 172 17.49 13.33 0.07
CA ARG A 172 18.45 12.55 -0.71
C ARG A 172 18.10 11.08 -0.64
N GLN A 173 18.02 10.44 -1.79
CA GLN A 173 17.80 9.01 -1.86
C GLN A 173 19.01 8.23 -1.34
N ILE A 174 18.80 7.24 -0.50
CA ILE A 174 19.84 6.32 -0.02
C ILE A 174 20.34 5.49 -1.22
N GLU A 175 21.63 5.47 -1.47
CA GLU A 175 22.20 4.82 -2.66
C GLU A 175 22.12 3.29 -2.58
N SER A 176 22.41 2.71 -1.44
CA SER A 176 22.31 1.26 -1.19
C SER A 176 21.49 0.99 0.05
N ILE A 177 20.52 0.08 -0.07
CA ILE A 177 19.68 -0.38 1.03
C ILE A 177 20.19 -1.67 1.68
N GLU A 178 21.33 -2.21 1.22
CA GLU A 178 21.92 -3.48 1.71
C GLU A 178 22.31 -3.41 3.19
N ASN A 179 22.86 -2.28 3.61
CA ASN A 179 23.38 -2.10 4.95
C ASN A 179 22.46 -1.28 5.87
N LEU A 180 21.23 -1.06 5.48
CA LEU A 180 20.26 -0.42 6.37
C LEU A 180 19.94 -1.34 7.55
N PRO A 181 19.66 -0.77 8.73
CA PRO A 181 19.19 -1.55 9.86
C PRO A 181 17.95 -2.37 9.50
N LEU A 182 17.94 -3.63 9.92
CA LEU A 182 16.81 -4.52 9.70
C LEU A 182 15.66 -4.18 10.67
N PRO A 183 14.41 -4.44 10.29
CA PRO A 183 13.27 -4.25 11.19
C PRO A 183 13.44 -5.08 12.48
N ASN A 184 13.33 -4.45 13.63
CA ASN A 184 13.37 -5.14 14.92
C ASN A 184 11.95 -5.29 15.47
N TYR A 185 11.38 -6.47 15.29
CA TYR A 185 10.03 -6.78 15.74
C TYR A 185 9.94 -7.10 17.23
N GLY A 186 11.04 -7.23 17.95
CA GLY A 186 11.07 -7.40 19.40
C GLY A 186 10.46 -6.23 20.21
N TYR A 187 10.25 -5.08 19.55
CA TYR A 187 9.54 -3.95 20.15
C TYR A 187 8.01 -4.05 20.08
N PHE A 188 7.46 -5.12 19.47
CA PHE A 188 6.02 -5.30 19.29
C PHE A 188 5.54 -6.61 19.92
N ASP A 189 4.36 -6.59 20.49
CA ASP A 189 3.69 -7.82 20.94
C ASP A 189 3.08 -8.53 19.71
N LEU A 190 3.86 -9.44 19.12
CA LEU A 190 3.47 -10.13 17.88
C LEU A 190 2.18 -10.94 18.02
N LYS A 191 1.78 -11.33 19.24
CA LYS A 191 0.53 -12.06 19.48
C LYS A 191 -0.70 -11.21 19.16
N LYS A 192 -0.58 -9.89 19.22
CA LYS A 192 -1.67 -8.98 18.84
C LYS A 192 -1.94 -8.97 17.33
N TYR A 193 -0.99 -9.42 16.52
CA TYR A 193 -1.09 -9.46 15.04
C TYR A 193 -1.38 -10.86 14.51
N ASN A 194 -1.55 -11.87 15.34
CA ASN A 194 -1.59 -13.29 14.96
C ASN A 194 -3.00 -13.90 14.90
N TRP A 195 -4.02 -13.14 14.68
CA TRP A 195 -5.41 -13.59 14.81
C TRP A 195 -6.05 -14.18 13.54
N LEU A 196 -5.35 -14.14 12.40
CA LEU A 196 -5.78 -14.80 11.16
C LEU A 196 -4.96 -16.04 10.81
N LEU A 197 -3.81 -16.25 11.44
CA LEU A 197 -2.85 -17.30 11.08
C LEU A 197 -2.38 -18.06 12.32
N ASP A 198 -1.83 -19.25 12.09
CA ASP A 198 -1.30 -20.14 13.12
C ASP A 198 0.09 -19.73 13.67
N ALA A 199 0.70 -18.69 13.09
CA ALA A 199 2.00 -18.15 13.50
C ALA A 199 2.08 -16.64 13.19
N PRO A 200 2.95 -15.88 13.88
CA PRO A 200 3.19 -14.47 13.60
C PRO A 200 3.48 -14.20 12.12
N ASP A 201 2.93 -13.09 11.63
CA ASP A 201 3.12 -12.61 10.27
C ASP A 201 3.78 -11.22 10.33
N VAL A 202 4.86 -11.02 9.61
CA VAL A 202 5.57 -9.73 9.57
C VAL A 202 5.85 -9.29 8.15
N PHE A 203 6.05 -7.99 8.00
CA PHE A 203 6.57 -7.44 6.75
C PHE A 203 8.06 -7.72 6.61
N ILE A 204 8.50 -7.83 5.35
CA ILE A 204 9.91 -7.85 4.96
C ILE A 204 10.06 -6.99 3.71
N TYR A 205 11.25 -6.42 3.49
CA TYR A 205 11.55 -5.74 2.24
C TYR A 205 12.85 -6.26 1.62
N GLY A 206 12.82 -6.50 0.32
CA GLY A 206 14.00 -6.88 -0.47
C GLY A 206 14.43 -5.78 -1.43
N SER A 207 13.52 -4.84 -1.73
CA SER A 207 13.80 -3.77 -2.68
C SER A 207 13.01 -2.50 -2.37
N ARG A 208 13.46 -1.39 -2.98
CA ARG A 208 12.73 -0.11 -3.04
C ARG A 208 12.69 0.39 -4.47
N GLY A 209 11.55 0.90 -4.89
CA GLY A 209 11.28 1.30 -6.27
C GLY A 209 10.80 0.17 -7.15
N CYS A 210 10.79 0.38 -8.45
CA CYS A 210 10.29 -0.59 -9.42
C CYS A 210 11.14 -0.56 -10.70
N VAL A 211 11.33 -1.73 -11.32
CA VAL A 211 11.98 -1.86 -12.64
C VAL A 211 11.07 -1.44 -13.79
N ARG A 212 9.77 -1.31 -13.54
CA ARG A 212 8.79 -0.78 -14.48
C ARG A 212 8.54 0.71 -14.22
N LYS A 213 8.12 1.42 -15.26
CA LYS A 213 7.80 2.84 -15.20
C LYS A 213 6.38 3.06 -15.72
N CYS A 214 5.42 2.39 -15.07
CA CYS A 214 4.02 2.48 -15.43
C CYS A 214 3.54 3.93 -15.36
N THR A 215 2.81 4.39 -16.40
CA THR A 215 2.48 5.81 -16.55
C THR A 215 1.59 6.35 -15.43
N PHE A 216 0.76 5.51 -14.82
CA PHE A 216 -0.17 5.87 -13.74
C PHE A 216 0.41 5.73 -12.33
N CYS A 217 1.62 5.15 -12.18
CA CYS A 217 2.18 4.75 -10.89
C CYS A 217 3.10 5.83 -10.33
N ASP A 218 2.94 6.15 -9.05
CA ASP A 218 3.72 7.15 -8.31
C ASP A 218 5.01 6.60 -7.67
N VAL A 219 5.27 5.30 -7.78
CA VAL A 219 6.48 4.67 -7.21
C VAL A 219 7.76 5.35 -7.67
N GLU A 220 7.83 5.79 -8.94
CA GLU A 220 9.01 6.50 -9.47
C GLU A 220 9.22 7.87 -8.78
N HIS A 221 8.16 8.50 -8.30
CA HIS A 221 8.26 9.77 -7.57
C HIS A 221 8.96 9.58 -6.22
N TYR A 222 8.54 8.59 -5.44
CA TYR A 222 9.14 8.33 -4.12
C TYR A 222 10.50 7.64 -4.23
N TRP A 223 10.66 6.74 -5.20
CA TRP A 223 11.89 5.98 -5.42
C TRP A 223 12.29 6.01 -6.90
N PRO A 224 12.98 7.06 -7.36
CA PRO A 224 13.40 7.21 -8.75
C PRO A 224 14.31 6.09 -9.26
N LYS A 225 15.09 5.48 -8.35
CA LYS A 225 15.97 4.35 -8.67
C LYS A 225 15.48 3.08 -8.01
N PHE A 226 15.46 1.99 -8.77
CA PHE A 226 15.27 0.66 -8.22
C PHE A 226 16.53 0.21 -7.48
N ARG A 227 16.41 -0.16 -6.22
CA ARG A 227 17.50 -0.65 -5.34
C ARG A 227 17.03 -1.92 -4.66
N TRP A 228 17.96 -2.82 -4.38
CA TRP A 228 17.65 -4.13 -3.82
C TRP A 228 18.70 -4.54 -2.79
N ARG A 229 18.31 -5.46 -1.93
CA ARG A 229 19.16 -6.20 -1.01
C ARG A 229 19.59 -7.51 -1.66
N SER A 230 20.71 -8.07 -1.23
CA SER A 230 21.14 -9.39 -1.66
C SER A 230 20.13 -10.47 -1.23
N GLY A 231 19.96 -11.50 -2.05
CA GLY A 231 19.11 -12.64 -1.71
C GLY A 231 19.54 -13.34 -0.43
N GLN A 232 20.85 -13.36 -0.15
CA GLN A 232 21.40 -13.86 1.11
C GLN A 232 20.95 -13.04 2.32
N SER A 233 21.00 -11.68 2.22
CA SER A 233 20.59 -10.79 3.30
C SER A 233 19.08 -10.96 3.61
N ILE A 234 18.24 -11.07 2.59
CA ILE A 234 16.80 -11.27 2.75
C ILE A 234 16.51 -12.61 3.42
N ALA A 235 17.12 -13.70 2.92
CA ALA A 235 16.93 -15.04 3.50
C ALA A 235 17.39 -15.10 4.96
N ASN A 236 18.54 -14.50 5.29
CA ASN A 236 19.06 -14.43 6.65
C ASN A 236 18.11 -13.68 7.59
N GLU A 237 17.48 -12.60 7.14
CA GLU A 237 16.48 -11.87 7.94
C GLU A 237 15.25 -12.76 8.21
N MET A 238 14.75 -13.49 7.23
CA MET A 238 13.61 -14.40 7.42
C MET A 238 13.97 -15.52 8.42
N ILE A 239 15.15 -16.11 8.30
CA ILE A 239 15.65 -17.15 9.21
C ILE A 239 15.79 -16.58 10.63
N SER A 240 16.39 -15.41 10.77
CA SER A 240 16.56 -14.74 12.08
C SER A 240 15.22 -14.41 12.75
N ASN A 241 14.23 -13.93 12.01
CA ASN A 241 12.90 -13.68 12.53
C ASN A 241 12.20 -14.99 12.98
N TYR A 242 12.43 -16.08 12.29
CA TYR A 242 11.96 -17.40 12.73
C TYR A 242 12.64 -17.84 14.03
N GLU A 243 13.95 -17.76 14.09
CA GLU A 243 14.73 -18.22 15.26
C GLU A 243 14.44 -17.40 16.51
N HIS A 244 14.29 -16.07 16.40
CA HIS A 244 14.08 -15.19 17.56
C HIS A 244 12.62 -15.04 17.99
N TYR A 245 11.70 -15.06 17.02
CA TYR A 245 10.29 -14.71 17.28
C TYR A 245 9.29 -15.79 16.84
N GLY A 246 9.75 -16.91 16.26
CA GLY A 246 8.88 -17.96 15.74
C GLY A 246 8.07 -17.54 14.50
N VAL A 247 8.49 -16.48 13.80
CA VAL A 247 7.81 -15.97 12.62
C VAL A 247 7.97 -16.96 11.47
N LYS A 248 6.84 -17.40 10.90
CA LYS A 248 6.79 -18.28 9.73
C LYS A 248 6.12 -17.61 8.53
N ASN A 249 5.34 -16.58 8.75
CA ASN A 249 4.59 -15.90 7.72
C ASN A 249 5.21 -14.53 7.42
N PHE A 250 5.39 -14.23 6.14
CA PHE A 250 6.04 -13.00 5.68
C PHE A 250 5.25 -12.39 4.53
N PHE A 251 5.22 -11.07 4.48
CA PHE A 251 4.74 -10.35 3.31
C PHE A 251 5.80 -9.36 2.85
N PHE A 252 6.23 -9.48 1.61
CA PHE A 252 7.14 -8.51 1.01
C PHE A 252 6.38 -7.22 0.67
N CYS A 253 6.75 -6.12 1.34
CA CYS A 253 6.19 -4.79 1.08
C CYS A 253 6.85 -4.08 -0.12
N ASP A 254 7.65 -4.80 -0.89
CA ASP A 254 8.25 -4.35 -2.14
C ASP A 254 7.17 -4.01 -3.18
N SER A 255 7.45 -3.04 -4.07
CA SER A 255 6.60 -2.83 -5.25
C SER A 255 6.59 -4.05 -6.19
N LEU A 256 7.62 -4.89 -6.12
CA LEU A 256 7.72 -6.19 -6.80
C LEU A 256 8.89 -7.00 -6.22
N VAL A 257 8.65 -8.27 -5.87
CA VAL A 257 9.71 -9.15 -5.34
C VAL A 257 10.66 -9.65 -6.43
N ASN A 258 10.15 -9.84 -7.65
CA ASN A 258 10.88 -10.39 -8.79
C ASN A 258 11.54 -9.31 -9.68
N GLY A 259 11.91 -8.17 -9.11
CA GLY A 259 12.58 -7.07 -9.82
C GLY A 259 14.01 -7.43 -10.22
N ASN A 260 14.83 -7.86 -9.26
CA ASN A 260 16.14 -8.43 -9.49
C ASN A 260 16.06 -9.96 -9.45
N GLN A 261 15.97 -10.58 -10.62
CA GLN A 261 15.76 -12.03 -10.73
C GLN A 261 16.93 -12.85 -10.15
N LYS A 262 18.16 -12.35 -10.23
CA LYS A 262 19.34 -13.03 -9.69
C LYS A 262 19.25 -13.14 -8.17
N GLU A 263 19.04 -12.03 -7.50
CA GLU A 263 18.96 -12.01 -6.02
C GLU A 263 17.70 -12.71 -5.51
N PHE A 264 16.58 -12.58 -6.22
CA PHE A 264 15.36 -13.32 -5.93
C PHE A 264 15.58 -14.83 -6.01
N LYS A 265 16.30 -15.33 -7.03
CA LYS A 265 16.66 -16.73 -7.16
C LYS A 265 17.56 -17.20 -6.01
N ILE A 266 18.60 -16.43 -5.66
CA ILE A 266 19.50 -16.73 -4.53
C ILE A 266 18.70 -16.86 -3.22
N MET A 267 17.81 -15.93 -2.93
CA MET A 267 16.91 -15.99 -1.77
C MET A 267 16.12 -17.31 -1.76
N CYS A 268 15.47 -17.63 -2.87
CA CYS A 268 14.69 -18.86 -2.98
C CYS A 268 15.56 -20.12 -2.84
N GLU A 269 16.77 -20.17 -3.40
CA GLU A 269 17.71 -21.30 -3.28
C GLU A 269 18.17 -21.53 -1.83
N ILE A 270 18.27 -20.46 -1.03
CA ILE A 270 18.61 -20.56 0.38
C ILE A 270 17.42 -21.11 1.18
N LEU A 271 16.24 -20.48 1.00
CA LEU A 271 15.03 -20.86 1.74
C LEU A 271 14.54 -22.28 1.40
N ALA A 272 14.72 -22.73 0.15
CA ALA A 272 14.34 -24.07 -0.29
C ALA A 272 15.15 -25.20 0.37
N LYS A 273 16.23 -24.89 1.09
CA LYS A 273 16.98 -25.86 1.90
C LYS A 273 16.29 -26.25 3.21
N TYR A 274 15.30 -25.46 3.61
CA TYR A 274 14.48 -25.72 4.80
C TYR A 274 13.25 -26.55 4.43
N HIS A 275 12.53 -27.03 5.45
CA HIS A 275 11.27 -27.75 5.20
C HIS A 275 10.28 -26.84 4.46
N GLU A 276 9.59 -27.37 3.46
CA GLU A 276 8.73 -26.61 2.52
C GLU A 276 7.69 -25.71 3.20
N ASP A 277 7.17 -26.11 4.37
CA ASP A 277 6.16 -25.36 5.10
C ASP A 277 6.72 -24.47 6.23
N LEU A 278 8.05 -24.42 6.39
CA LEU A 278 8.65 -23.61 7.45
C LEU A 278 8.43 -22.12 7.20
N PHE A 279 8.66 -21.68 5.97
CA PHE A 279 8.43 -20.31 5.55
C PHE A 279 7.24 -20.23 4.62
N ARG A 280 6.37 -19.25 4.85
CA ARG A 280 5.22 -18.95 4.00
C ARG A 280 5.24 -17.48 3.68
N TRP A 281 5.35 -17.11 2.41
CA TRP A 281 5.43 -15.71 2.04
C TRP A 281 4.55 -15.36 0.85
N GLY A 282 4.07 -14.11 0.88
CA GLY A 282 3.36 -13.45 -0.20
C GLY A 282 4.05 -12.14 -0.60
N SER A 283 3.72 -11.63 -1.79
CA SER A 283 4.34 -10.41 -2.32
C SER A 283 3.54 -9.78 -3.44
N TYR A 284 3.89 -8.53 -3.78
CA TYR A 284 3.63 -8.00 -5.11
C TYR A 284 4.67 -8.55 -6.09
N ALA A 285 4.22 -8.84 -7.32
CA ALA A 285 5.08 -9.30 -8.40
C ALA A 285 4.62 -8.77 -9.76
N ILE A 286 5.49 -8.84 -10.75
CA ILE A 286 5.12 -8.58 -12.15
C ILE A 286 5.09 -9.87 -12.95
N VAL A 287 4.16 -9.93 -13.92
CA VAL A 287 4.25 -10.93 -14.98
C VAL A 287 5.45 -10.59 -15.86
N ARG A 288 6.25 -11.60 -16.16
CA ARG A 288 7.39 -11.50 -17.06
C ARG A 288 7.17 -12.39 -18.28
N PRO A 289 7.66 -11.98 -19.46
CA PRO A 289 7.67 -12.85 -20.62
C PRO A 289 8.32 -14.20 -20.31
N LYS A 290 7.80 -15.27 -20.90
CA LYS A 290 8.32 -16.63 -20.70
C LYS A 290 9.84 -16.73 -20.92
N SER A 291 10.36 -15.98 -21.89
CA SER A 291 11.79 -15.92 -22.22
C SER A 291 12.69 -15.33 -21.11
N GLU A 292 12.11 -14.60 -20.18
CA GLU A 292 12.84 -14.01 -19.06
C GLU A 292 12.92 -14.94 -17.83
N HIS A 293 12.26 -16.10 -17.85
CA HIS A 293 12.26 -17.03 -16.73
C HIS A 293 13.37 -18.08 -16.83
N SER A 294 14.05 -18.31 -15.71
CA SER A 294 14.94 -19.46 -15.57
C SER A 294 14.11 -20.75 -15.47
N ALA A 295 14.63 -21.85 -16.04
CA ALA A 295 14.00 -23.15 -15.90
C ALA A 295 13.84 -23.52 -14.40
N GLY A 296 12.69 -24.09 -14.03
CA GLY A 296 12.39 -24.50 -12.66
C GLY A 296 12.14 -23.38 -11.65
N MET A 297 12.03 -22.11 -12.08
CA MET A 297 11.88 -21.00 -11.15
C MET A 297 10.59 -21.07 -10.33
N PHE A 298 9.48 -21.52 -10.91
CA PHE A 298 8.22 -21.67 -10.17
C PHE A 298 8.29 -22.80 -9.13
N ASP A 299 8.98 -23.91 -9.46
CA ASP A 299 9.24 -24.99 -8.51
C ASP A 299 10.09 -24.48 -7.33
N LEU A 300 11.11 -23.69 -7.63
CA LEU A 300 11.97 -23.08 -6.62
C LEU A 300 11.21 -22.09 -5.72
N ILE A 301 10.31 -21.27 -6.30
CA ILE A 301 9.44 -20.36 -5.53
C ILE A 301 8.58 -21.18 -4.55
N LYS A 302 7.98 -22.29 -5.01
CA LYS A 302 7.17 -23.16 -4.17
C LYS A 302 8.00 -23.77 -3.05
N ALA A 303 9.16 -24.35 -3.36
CA ALA A 303 10.07 -24.94 -2.40
C ALA A 303 10.59 -23.94 -1.35
N ALA A 304 10.76 -22.66 -1.75
CA ALA A 304 11.14 -21.56 -0.88
C ALA A 304 9.99 -21.02 -0.01
N GLY A 305 8.79 -21.58 -0.12
CA GLY A 305 7.62 -21.15 0.66
C GLY A 305 6.77 -20.05 0.04
N GLY A 306 6.92 -19.73 -1.24
CA GLY A 306 6.04 -18.82 -1.96
C GLY A 306 4.60 -19.33 -2.01
N ARG A 307 3.63 -18.51 -1.56
CA ARG A 307 2.23 -18.91 -1.46
C ARG A 307 1.30 -18.12 -2.35
N HIS A 308 1.50 -16.81 -2.43
CA HIS A 308 0.65 -15.96 -3.25
C HIS A 308 1.37 -14.73 -3.76
N TRP A 309 0.95 -14.27 -4.94
CA TRP A 309 1.38 -13.03 -5.56
C TRP A 309 0.21 -12.10 -5.83
N SER A 310 0.39 -10.81 -5.53
CA SER A 310 -0.50 -9.74 -5.97
C SER A 310 0.08 -9.14 -7.25
N ILE A 311 -0.69 -9.22 -8.33
CA ILE A 311 -0.22 -8.88 -9.68
C ILE A 311 -1.12 -7.80 -10.27
N GLY A 312 -0.55 -6.64 -10.58
CA GLY A 312 -1.22 -5.63 -11.39
C GLY A 312 -1.25 -6.06 -12.84
N ILE A 313 -2.32 -6.71 -13.28
CA ILE A 313 -2.57 -6.96 -14.71
C ILE A 313 -3.25 -5.76 -15.37
N GLU A 314 -3.94 -4.96 -14.57
CA GLU A 314 -4.66 -3.72 -14.82
C GLU A 314 -5.86 -3.87 -15.77
N THR A 315 -5.71 -4.57 -16.88
CA THR A 315 -6.72 -4.77 -17.92
C THR A 315 -6.49 -6.07 -18.69
N GLY A 316 -7.53 -6.59 -19.34
CA GLY A 316 -7.44 -7.70 -20.27
C GLY A 316 -6.91 -7.33 -21.67
N VAL A 317 -6.59 -6.05 -21.94
CA VAL A 317 -6.27 -5.53 -23.28
C VAL A 317 -4.80 -5.24 -23.41
N ASP A 318 -4.11 -5.94 -24.33
CA ASP A 318 -2.67 -5.81 -24.53
C ASP A 318 -2.25 -4.39 -24.93
N ARG A 319 -2.96 -3.74 -25.88
CA ARG A 319 -2.65 -2.38 -26.31
C ARG A 319 -2.67 -1.39 -25.12
N ILE A 320 -3.73 -1.44 -24.30
CA ILE A 320 -3.84 -0.57 -23.12
C ILE A 320 -2.71 -0.86 -22.15
N ARG A 321 -2.39 -2.12 -21.92
CA ARG A 321 -1.27 -2.52 -21.04
C ARG A 321 0.07 -1.98 -21.52
N PHE A 322 0.31 -1.97 -22.83
CA PHE A 322 1.51 -1.35 -23.42
C PHE A 322 1.51 0.17 -23.31
N GLU A 323 0.37 0.84 -23.46
CA GLU A 323 0.22 2.27 -23.20
C GLU A 323 0.50 2.62 -21.72
N MET A 324 0.05 1.77 -20.80
CA MET A 324 0.40 1.85 -19.38
C MET A 324 1.89 1.56 -19.08
N GLN A 325 2.70 1.15 -20.05
CA GLN A 325 4.11 0.74 -19.92
C GLN A 325 4.30 -0.54 -19.07
N LYS A 326 3.33 -1.45 -19.10
CA LYS A 326 3.41 -2.75 -18.39
C LYS A 326 4.31 -3.78 -19.07
N LYS A 327 4.37 -3.81 -20.40
CA LYS A 327 5.29 -4.60 -21.22
C LYS A 327 5.17 -6.12 -21.05
N PHE A 328 3.94 -6.65 -20.96
CA PHE A 328 3.62 -8.08 -21.05
C PHE A 328 2.25 -8.26 -21.70
N THR A 329 2.01 -9.44 -22.24
CA THR A 329 0.83 -9.79 -23.04
C THR A 329 -0.11 -10.74 -22.28
N ASN A 330 -1.31 -10.96 -22.84
CA ASN A 330 -2.23 -12.00 -22.38
C ASN A 330 -1.61 -13.40 -22.46
N ASN A 331 -0.76 -13.68 -23.46
CA ASN A 331 -0.05 -14.96 -23.57
C ASN A 331 0.99 -15.13 -22.45
N ASP A 332 1.62 -14.07 -22.00
CA ASP A 332 2.52 -14.11 -20.83
C ASP A 332 1.74 -14.39 -19.53
N ILE A 333 0.51 -13.85 -19.42
CA ILE A 333 -0.39 -14.14 -18.30
C ILE A 333 -0.84 -15.61 -18.35
N ASP A 334 -1.24 -16.12 -19.50
CA ASP A 334 -1.62 -17.53 -19.67
C ASP A 334 -0.50 -18.46 -19.18
N TRP A 335 0.71 -18.25 -19.69
CA TRP A 335 1.85 -19.05 -19.26
C TRP A 335 2.14 -18.92 -17.75
N HIS A 336 2.04 -17.70 -17.21
CA HIS A 336 2.21 -17.47 -15.77
C HIS A 336 1.17 -18.25 -14.95
N LEU A 337 -0.09 -18.25 -15.37
CA LEU A 337 -1.18 -18.95 -14.69
C LEU A 337 -1.01 -20.47 -14.79
N GLU A 338 -0.59 -21.01 -15.94
CA GLU A 338 -0.25 -22.43 -16.10
C GLU A 338 0.84 -22.86 -15.12
N GLN A 339 1.94 -22.08 -15.01
CA GLN A 339 3.00 -22.39 -14.07
C GLN A 339 2.54 -22.25 -12.62
N SER A 340 1.77 -21.22 -12.31
CA SER A 340 1.20 -20.99 -10.97
C SER A 340 0.29 -22.15 -10.54
N GLN A 341 -0.60 -22.60 -11.41
CA GLN A 341 -1.48 -23.74 -11.19
C GLN A 341 -0.68 -25.01 -10.90
N ARG A 342 0.33 -25.29 -11.73
CA ARG A 342 1.18 -26.48 -11.61
C ARG A 342 1.86 -26.60 -10.24
N VAL A 343 2.33 -25.46 -9.68
CA VAL A 343 3.04 -25.47 -8.39
C VAL A 343 2.16 -25.06 -7.20
N GLY A 344 0.90 -24.67 -7.42
CA GLY A 344 -0.01 -24.21 -6.38
C GLY A 344 0.30 -22.79 -5.86
N LEU A 345 0.92 -21.94 -6.69
CA LEU A 345 1.11 -20.51 -6.39
C LEU A 345 -0.20 -19.77 -6.70
N ARG A 346 -0.75 -19.09 -5.71
CA ARG A 346 -2.02 -18.37 -5.83
C ARG A 346 -1.81 -16.92 -6.29
N ASN A 347 -2.73 -16.37 -7.07
CA ASN A 347 -2.62 -15.03 -7.62
C ASN A 347 -3.82 -14.16 -7.23
N LEU A 348 -3.54 -12.93 -6.76
CA LEU A 348 -4.52 -11.85 -6.61
C LEU A 348 -4.32 -10.89 -7.78
N PHE A 349 -5.35 -10.68 -8.58
CA PHE A 349 -5.28 -9.73 -9.69
C PHE A 349 -5.76 -8.34 -9.25
N LEU A 350 -4.97 -7.31 -9.62
CA LEU A 350 -5.29 -5.91 -9.42
C LEU A 350 -5.63 -5.28 -10.77
N ASN A 351 -6.75 -4.58 -10.84
CA ASN A 351 -7.34 -4.12 -12.08
C ASN A 351 -7.80 -2.66 -12.01
N ILE A 352 -7.58 -1.94 -13.10
CA ILE A 352 -8.08 -0.58 -13.37
C ILE A 352 -9.26 -0.69 -14.33
N PRO A 353 -10.46 -0.23 -13.98
CA PRO A 353 -11.69 -0.53 -14.75
C PRO A 353 -11.82 0.26 -16.05
N THR A 354 -11.16 1.41 -16.16
CA THR A 354 -11.22 2.28 -17.35
C THR A 354 -9.89 2.98 -17.57
N TRP A 355 -9.52 3.12 -18.85
CA TRP A 355 -8.34 3.88 -19.27
C TRP A 355 -8.75 4.98 -20.24
N PRO A 356 -8.13 6.18 -20.23
CA PRO A 356 -8.60 7.31 -21.04
C PRO A 356 -8.77 7.02 -22.53
N SER A 357 -7.88 6.24 -23.15
CA SER A 357 -7.94 5.89 -24.58
C SER A 357 -8.71 4.61 -24.89
N GLU A 358 -9.31 3.95 -23.88
CA GLU A 358 -9.97 2.65 -24.05
C GLU A 358 -11.25 2.77 -24.90
N THR A 359 -11.31 2.06 -26.03
CA THR A 359 -12.49 1.99 -26.88
C THR A 359 -13.57 1.06 -26.28
N LEU A 360 -14.75 1.03 -26.90
CA LEU A 360 -15.82 0.11 -26.46
C LEU A 360 -15.47 -1.34 -26.82
N GLU A 361 -14.86 -1.57 -27.97
CA GLU A 361 -14.40 -2.90 -28.39
C GLU A 361 -13.36 -3.45 -27.42
N GLU A 362 -12.40 -2.63 -27.02
CA GLU A 362 -11.38 -2.99 -26.03
C GLU A 362 -12.00 -3.24 -24.66
N HIS A 363 -12.98 -2.45 -24.25
CA HIS A 363 -13.70 -2.74 -23.02
C HIS A 363 -14.40 -4.11 -23.07
N ASN A 364 -14.99 -4.48 -24.19
CA ASN A 364 -15.58 -5.82 -24.38
C ASN A 364 -14.51 -6.93 -24.35
N GLU A 365 -13.32 -6.69 -24.90
CA GLU A 365 -12.17 -7.59 -24.77
C GLU A 365 -11.79 -7.74 -23.28
N TYR A 366 -11.75 -6.63 -22.53
CA TYR A 366 -11.47 -6.65 -21.11
C TYR A 366 -12.53 -7.50 -20.34
N VAL A 367 -13.82 -7.34 -20.64
CA VAL A 367 -14.89 -8.17 -20.06
C VAL A 367 -14.68 -9.65 -20.39
N ASN A 368 -14.25 -9.99 -21.61
CA ASN A 368 -13.99 -11.37 -22.02
C ASN A 368 -12.81 -12.04 -21.27
N MET A 369 -11.92 -11.25 -20.65
CA MET A 369 -10.87 -11.75 -19.77
C MET A 369 -11.42 -12.69 -18.69
N PHE A 370 -12.59 -12.38 -18.13
CA PHE A 370 -13.19 -13.18 -17.06
C PHE A 370 -13.55 -14.59 -17.51
N SER A 371 -14.03 -14.75 -18.75
CA SER A 371 -14.27 -16.06 -19.34
C SER A 371 -12.97 -16.78 -19.71
N ARG A 372 -11.97 -16.07 -20.25
CA ARG A 372 -10.68 -16.65 -20.64
C ARG A 372 -9.97 -17.31 -19.47
N TRP A 373 -9.91 -16.65 -18.33
CA TRP A 373 -9.17 -17.16 -17.16
C TRP A 373 -10.08 -17.75 -16.07
N ARG A 374 -11.37 -17.96 -16.38
CA ARG A 374 -12.31 -18.61 -15.47
C ARG A 374 -11.83 -19.93 -14.88
N PRO A 375 -11.18 -20.86 -15.64
CA PRO A 375 -10.66 -22.11 -15.07
C PRO A 375 -9.75 -21.88 -13.86
N TYR A 376 -8.85 -20.90 -13.92
CA TYR A 376 -7.91 -20.54 -12.87
C TYR A 376 -8.58 -19.82 -11.67
N ALA A 377 -9.70 -19.16 -11.90
CA ALA A 377 -10.48 -18.57 -10.81
C ALA A 377 -11.28 -19.65 -10.06
N VAL A 378 -11.83 -20.65 -10.77
CA VAL A 378 -12.62 -21.74 -10.19
C VAL A 378 -11.76 -22.69 -9.39
N ASP A 379 -10.53 -23.00 -9.82
CA ASP A 379 -9.62 -23.91 -9.10
C ASP A 379 -8.81 -23.22 -7.98
N GLY A 380 -8.91 -21.89 -7.85
CA GLY A 380 -8.24 -21.08 -6.83
C GLY A 380 -6.82 -20.66 -7.15
N THR A 381 -6.31 -20.91 -8.36
CA THR A 381 -5.04 -20.32 -8.87
C THR A 381 -5.13 -18.81 -8.90
N ILE A 382 -6.29 -18.26 -9.31
CA ILE A 382 -6.66 -16.87 -9.04
C ILE A 382 -7.57 -16.87 -7.82
N PHE A 383 -7.04 -16.51 -6.65
CA PHE A 383 -7.80 -16.53 -5.41
C PHE A 383 -8.56 -15.25 -5.12
N GLY A 384 -8.39 -14.23 -5.96
CA GLY A 384 -9.09 -12.97 -5.84
C GLY A 384 -8.81 -12.01 -7.00
N ILE A 385 -9.76 -11.10 -7.18
CA ILE A 385 -9.59 -9.94 -8.04
C ILE A 385 -10.01 -8.69 -7.28
N ASN A 386 -9.17 -7.66 -7.37
CA ASN A 386 -9.48 -6.32 -6.89
C ASN A 386 -9.67 -5.41 -8.11
N ILE A 387 -10.90 -4.99 -8.34
CA ILE A 387 -11.25 -4.01 -9.38
C ILE A 387 -11.41 -2.67 -8.66
N SER A 388 -10.53 -1.70 -8.95
CA SER A 388 -10.70 -0.35 -8.41
C SER A 388 -12.00 0.28 -8.92
N THR A 389 -12.51 1.29 -8.23
CA THR A 389 -13.75 1.97 -8.68
C THR A 389 -13.52 2.82 -9.92
N THR A 390 -12.33 3.35 -10.06
CA THR A 390 -11.89 4.16 -11.20
C THR A 390 -10.37 4.29 -11.20
N LEU A 391 -9.80 4.83 -12.25
CA LEU A 391 -8.40 5.22 -12.32
C LEU A 391 -8.20 6.52 -11.51
N SER A 392 -7.29 6.50 -10.54
CA SER A 392 -6.81 7.70 -9.85
C SER A 392 -5.61 8.28 -10.59
N ILE A 393 -5.70 9.56 -10.98
CA ILE A 393 -4.61 10.25 -11.68
C ILE A 393 -3.89 11.16 -10.67
N LEU A 394 -2.78 10.67 -10.13
CA LEU A 394 -2.00 11.37 -9.11
C LEU A 394 -1.08 12.41 -9.74
N ASN A 395 -0.95 13.58 -9.09
CA ASN A 395 -0.21 14.75 -9.57
C ASN A 395 1.27 14.49 -9.91
N ASN A 396 1.87 13.46 -9.34
CA ASN A 396 3.27 13.11 -9.48
C ASN A 396 3.53 11.95 -10.46
N THR A 397 2.53 11.59 -11.30
CA THR A 397 2.64 10.49 -12.25
C THR A 397 2.95 10.98 -13.68
N ARG A 398 3.49 10.09 -14.51
CA ARG A 398 3.69 10.37 -15.94
C ARG A 398 2.37 10.54 -16.68
N LEU A 399 1.30 9.89 -16.22
CA LEU A 399 -0.03 10.07 -16.79
C LEU A 399 -0.53 11.49 -16.54
N HIS A 400 -0.33 12.03 -15.34
CA HIS A 400 -0.71 13.41 -15.02
C HIS A 400 -0.03 14.43 -15.95
N ALA A 401 1.23 14.19 -16.33
CA ALA A 401 1.95 15.05 -17.29
C ALA A 401 1.32 15.07 -18.70
N GLN A 402 0.34 14.19 -18.98
CA GLN A 402 -0.39 14.11 -20.23
C GLN A 402 -1.76 14.80 -20.18
N GLN A 403 -2.00 15.59 -19.14
CA GLN A 403 -3.21 16.44 -19.04
C GLN A 403 -3.33 17.36 -20.23
N GLY A 404 -4.53 17.54 -20.74
CA GLY A 404 -4.81 18.34 -21.94
C GLY A 404 -4.57 17.61 -23.27
N SER A 405 -3.98 16.40 -23.25
CA SER A 405 -3.77 15.58 -24.46
C SER A 405 -4.54 14.26 -24.43
N ILE A 406 -4.49 13.52 -23.32
CA ILE A 406 -5.17 12.23 -23.16
C ILE A 406 -6.40 12.37 -22.28
N PHE A 407 -6.32 13.18 -21.26
CA PHE A 407 -7.39 13.48 -20.30
C PHE A 407 -7.33 14.93 -19.84
N ASN A 408 -8.40 15.38 -19.19
CA ASN A 408 -8.40 16.64 -18.42
C ASN A 408 -9.22 16.47 -17.15
N PHE A 409 -9.05 17.39 -16.20
CA PHE A 409 -9.90 17.46 -15.01
C PHE A 409 -11.10 18.38 -15.30
N ASP A 410 -12.25 18.06 -14.71
CA ASP A 410 -13.43 18.91 -14.78
C ASP A 410 -13.41 19.99 -13.68
N ASP A 411 -14.43 20.85 -13.68
CA ASP A 411 -14.54 21.96 -12.71
C ASP A 411 -14.76 21.50 -11.25
N LEU A 412 -15.02 20.20 -11.06
CA LEU A 412 -15.16 19.58 -9.73
C LEU A 412 -13.84 19.10 -9.15
N HIS A 413 -12.74 19.31 -9.87
CA HIS A 413 -11.43 18.87 -9.43
C HIS A 413 -11.02 19.58 -8.14
N ASP A 414 -10.99 18.82 -7.05
CA ASP A 414 -10.43 19.25 -5.76
C ASP A 414 -9.11 18.53 -5.51
N SER A 415 -8.01 19.24 -5.68
CA SER A 415 -6.66 18.71 -5.45
C SER A 415 -6.38 18.31 -4.00
N SER A 416 -7.25 18.71 -3.06
CA SER A 416 -7.12 18.33 -1.64
C SER A 416 -7.61 16.92 -1.34
N SER A 417 -8.43 16.30 -2.23
CA SER A 417 -8.99 14.98 -2.07
C SER A 417 -8.55 14.04 -3.20
N ILE A 418 -7.72 13.04 -2.87
CA ILE A 418 -7.30 11.99 -3.83
C ILE A 418 -8.52 11.21 -4.37
N GLU A 419 -9.54 10.99 -3.55
CA GLU A 419 -10.75 10.27 -3.96
C GLU A 419 -11.58 11.08 -4.96
N LEU A 420 -11.69 12.40 -4.79
CA LEU A 420 -12.37 13.27 -5.75
C LEU A 420 -11.58 13.39 -7.06
N GLN A 421 -10.25 13.42 -7.02
CA GLN A 421 -9.42 13.44 -8.24
C GLN A 421 -9.72 12.25 -9.16
N SER A 422 -9.99 11.07 -8.61
CA SER A 422 -10.29 9.89 -9.40
C SER A 422 -11.63 9.97 -10.13
N LEU A 423 -12.56 10.81 -9.68
CA LEU A 423 -13.89 11.00 -10.26
C LEU A 423 -13.96 12.16 -11.26
N THR A 424 -13.03 13.09 -11.19
CA THR A 424 -13.14 14.41 -11.83
C THR A 424 -12.39 14.52 -13.14
N TRP A 425 -11.75 13.46 -13.64
CA TRP A 425 -11.13 13.45 -14.94
C TRP A 425 -12.09 12.99 -16.05
N TYR A 426 -11.96 13.56 -17.23
CA TYR A 426 -12.61 13.09 -18.46
C TYR A 426 -11.57 12.82 -19.55
N SER A 427 -11.93 11.98 -20.52
CA SER A 427 -11.03 11.63 -21.61
C SER A 427 -11.06 12.69 -22.71
N GLU A 428 -9.90 13.19 -23.12
CA GLU A 428 -9.73 14.00 -24.33
C GLU A 428 -9.59 13.11 -25.58
N SER A 429 -8.96 11.95 -25.42
CA SER A 429 -8.73 11.02 -26.54
C SER A 429 -9.96 10.17 -26.90
N ASN A 430 -10.94 10.04 -25.98
CA ASN A 430 -12.18 9.30 -26.19
C ASN A 430 -13.37 10.05 -25.57
N PRO A 431 -13.99 11.00 -26.30
CA PRO A 431 -15.14 11.78 -25.82
C PRO A 431 -16.36 10.95 -25.43
N LEU A 432 -16.46 9.70 -25.92
CA LEU A 432 -17.54 8.79 -25.53
C LEU A 432 -17.36 8.21 -24.12
N LEU A 433 -16.17 8.31 -23.55
CA LEU A 433 -15.86 7.84 -22.20
C LEU A 433 -16.29 8.88 -21.15
N THR A 434 -17.58 9.17 -21.10
CA THR A 434 -18.21 10.05 -20.09
C THR A 434 -18.14 9.42 -18.70
N HIS A 435 -18.42 10.18 -17.64
CA HIS A 435 -18.51 9.65 -16.27
C HIS A 435 -19.54 8.51 -16.17
N GLN A 436 -20.68 8.65 -16.82
CA GLN A 436 -21.71 7.60 -16.88
C GLN A 436 -21.19 6.35 -17.58
N GLU A 437 -20.46 6.49 -18.68
CA GLU A 437 -19.87 5.37 -19.39
C GLU A 437 -18.75 4.69 -18.57
N LYS A 438 -17.86 5.44 -17.91
CA LYS A 438 -16.88 4.88 -16.97
C LYS A 438 -17.53 4.02 -15.91
N PHE A 439 -18.60 4.52 -15.33
CA PHE A 439 -19.35 3.79 -14.33
C PHE A 439 -20.02 2.52 -14.91
N ARG A 440 -20.66 2.63 -16.06
CA ARG A 440 -21.26 1.47 -16.76
C ARG A 440 -20.22 0.38 -17.03
N ARG A 441 -19.02 0.78 -17.50
CA ARG A 441 -17.90 -0.14 -17.75
C ARG A 441 -17.44 -0.81 -16.46
N THR A 442 -17.27 -0.06 -15.38
CA THR A 442 -16.91 -0.62 -14.07
C THR A 442 -17.93 -1.66 -13.60
N LEU A 443 -19.22 -1.36 -13.70
CA LEU A 443 -20.29 -2.32 -13.35
C LEU A 443 -20.27 -3.57 -14.24
N ALA A 444 -19.96 -3.43 -15.53
CA ALA A 444 -19.86 -4.58 -16.43
C ALA A 444 -18.73 -5.54 -16.03
N LEU A 445 -17.59 -5.02 -15.55
CA LEU A 445 -16.50 -5.85 -15.05
C LEU A 445 -16.90 -6.60 -13.76
N TYR A 446 -17.55 -5.92 -12.80
CA TYR A 446 -18.07 -6.58 -11.59
C TYR A 446 -19.09 -7.68 -11.93
N LYS A 447 -20.02 -7.39 -12.85
CA LYS A 447 -21.00 -8.37 -13.33
C LYS A 447 -20.32 -9.57 -13.96
N ALA A 448 -19.37 -9.35 -14.87
CA ALA A 448 -18.62 -10.42 -15.52
C ALA A 448 -17.81 -11.27 -14.52
N ALA A 449 -17.20 -10.64 -13.50
CA ALA A 449 -16.52 -11.37 -12.45
C ALA A 449 -17.47 -12.30 -11.69
N ILE A 450 -18.67 -11.82 -11.31
CA ILE A 450 -19.69 -12.61 -10.61
C ILE A 450 -20.18 -13.77 -11.49
N GLU A 451 -20.55 -13.50 -12.74
CA GLU A 451 -21.06 -14.49 -13.69
C GLU A 451 -20.04 -15.59 -14.02
N ASN A 452 -18.76 -15.28 -13.94
CA ASN A 452 -17.67 -16.23 -14.16
C ASN A 452 -17.11 -16.84 -12.86
N ASN A 453 -17.78 -16.64 -11.73
CA ASN A 453 -17.37 -17.17 -10.41
C ASN A 453 -15.99 -16.72 -9.95
N TRP A 454 -15.58 -15.51 -10.28
CA TRP A 454 -14.33 -14.94 -9.77
C TRP A 454 -14.51 -14.48 -8.32
N PRO A 455 -13.57 -14.80 -7.42
CA PRO A 455 -13.61 -14.33 -6.04
C PRO A 455 -13.25 -12.85 -5.98
N LEU A 456 -14.24 -12.00 -5.67
CA LEU A 456 -14.04 -10.57 -5.43
C LEU A 456 -13.46 -10.36 -4.04
N THR A 457 -12.30 -9.69 -3.94
CA THR A 457 -11.70 -9.27 -2.68
C THR A 457 -12.21 -7.88 -2.28
N ASN A 458 -12.24 -7.60 -0.97
CA ASN A 458 -12.69 -6.30 -0.43
C ASN A 458 -14.10 -5.86 -0.88
N ARG A 459 -15.00 -6.80 -1.07
CA ARG A 459 -16.35 -6.56 -1.58
C ARG A 459 -17.10 -5.45 -0.83
N LEU A 460 -16.98 -5.41 0.51
CA LEU A 460 -17.64 -4.38 1.33
C LEU A 460 -17.01 -3.01 1.11
N GLN A 461 -15.69 -2.91 1.14
CA GLN A 461 -14.97 -1.64 0.93
C GLN A 461 -15.20 -1.11 -0.49
N GLN A 462 -15.18 -1.98 -1.49
CA GLN A 462 -15.46 -1.61 -2.89
C GLN A 462 -16.92 -1.17 -3.09
N LEU A 463 -17.87 -1.82 -2.42
CA LEU A 463 -19.27 -1.39 -2.45
C LEU A 463 -19.48 -0.03 -1.76
N HIS A 464 -18.79 0.25 -0.67
CA HIS A 464 -18.81 1.55 -0.01
C HIS A 464 -18.21 2.65 -0.90
N GLN A 465 -17.06 2.40 -1.53
CA GLN A 465 -16.45 3.31 -2.50
C GLN A 465 -17.36 3.54 -3.71
N LEU A 466 -17.93 2.47 -4.26
CA LEU A 466 -18.87 2.55 -5.36
C LEU A 466 -20.13 3.35 -4.98
N LYS A 467 -20.64 3.17 -3.76
CA LYS A 467 -21.76 3.95 -3.22
C LYS A 467 -21.41 5.43 -3.04
N ALA A 468 -20.23 5.74 -2.50
CA ALA A 468 -19.75 7.12 -2.36
C ALA A 468 -19.59 7.79 -3.74
N THR A 469 -19.01 7.08 -4.70
CA THR A 469 -18.90 7.50 -6.11
C THR A 469 -20.27 7.80 -6.72
N LEU A 470 -21.22 6.89 -6.54
CA LEU A 470 -22.61 7.05 -7.01
C LEU A 470 -23.30 8.25 -6.36
N THR A 471 -23.12 8.42 -5.06
CA THR A 471 -23.70 9.55 -4.32
C THR A 471 -23.14 10.88 -4.81
N ALA A 472 -21.82 10.95 -5.03
CA ALA A 472 -21.19 12.14 -5.60
C ALA A 472 -21.72 12.46 -7.01
N TRP A 473 -21.83 11.45 -7.87
CA TRP A 473 -22.39 11.64 -9.22
C TRP A 473 -23.87 12.04 -9.21
N THR A 474 -24.70 11.45 -8.34
CA THR A 474 -26.13 11.80 -8.25
C THR A 474 -26.37 13.18 -7.68
N ASN A 475 -25.56 13.63 -6.73
CA ASN A 475 -25.68 14.96 -6.15
C ASN A 475 -25.28 16.06 -7.15
N ASN A 476 -24.43 15.74 -8.11
CA ASN A 476 -23.97 16.66 -9.16
C ASN A 476 -24.80 16.55 -10.47
N THR A 477 -26.01 15.98 -10.42
CA THR A 477 -26.92 15.80 -11.58
C THR A 477 -26.36 14.99 -12.77
N ILE A 478 -25.28 14.26 -12.57
CA ILE A 478 -24.60 13.48 -13.62
C ILE A 478 -25.25 12.11 -13.85
N LEU A 479 -26.06 11.61 -12.88
CA LEU A 479 -26.85 10.39 -13.02
C LEU A 479 -28.32 10.62 -12.65
N PRO A 480 -29.28 10.11 -13.44
CA PRO A 480 -30.67 10.11 -13.05
C PRO A 480 -30.88 9.25 -11.79
N LYS A 481 -31.58 9.79 -10.80
CA LYS A 481 -31.89 9.12 -9.50
C LYS A 481 -32.55 7.74 -9.62
N SER A 482 -32.94 7.33 -10.83
CA SER A 482 -33.75 6.11 -11.12
C SER A 482 -32.93 4.86 -11.47
N ILE A 483 -31.57 4.89 -11.48
CA ILE A 483 -30.80 3.84 -12.17
C ILE A 483 -30.27 2.73 -11.29
N ILE A 484 -30.35 2.78 -9.94
CA ILE A 484 -29.80 1.66 -9.16
C ILE A 484 -30.64 1.27 -7.94
N PRO A 485 -31.29 0.13 -7.96
CA PRO A 485 -31.57 -0.60 -6.75
C PRO A 485 -30.28 -1.33 -6.32
N ILE A 486 -29.61 -0.82 -5.29
CA ILE A 486 -28.44 -1.45 -4.62
C ILE A 486 -28.77 -2.88 -4.10
N LYS A 487 -29.99 -3.33 -4.22
CA LYS A 487 -30.42 -4.69 -3.89
C LYS A 487 -30.08 -5.77 -4.93
N ALA A 488 -29.46 -5.41 -6.04
CA ALA A 488 -29.20 -6.32 -7.15
C ALA A 488 -27.70 -6.60 -7.40
N ILE A 489 -26.81 -6.23 -6.45
CA ILE A 489 -25.40 -6.59 -6.51
C ILE A 489 -25.06 -7.54 -5.35
#